data_ce6cb527766bed241ff3b20b120ce611
#
_entry.id   ce6cb527766bed241ff3b20b120ce611
#
_cell.length_a   1.000
_cell.length_b   1.000
_cell.length_c   1.000
_cell.angle_alpha   90.00
_cell.angle_beta   90.00
_cell.angle_gamma   90.00
#
_symmetry.space_group_name_H-M   'P 1'
#
loop_
_entity.id
_entity.type
_entity.pdbx_description
1 polymer ?
#
loop_
_entity_poly.entity_id
_entity_poly.type
_entity_poly.pdbx_seq_one_letter_code
_entity_poly.pdbx_strand_id
1 'polypeptide(L)'
;MNRLLIKNCVPAIIALTLTGLYSVIDGLFIGNAQGDNGLAAINIAWPVTALITAAGTGIGTGGSILYASFCGKKKKKAADSVLLQTQLLFLITGIALLLVLGICKDGLLSLFGAKGIIFTLAEQYTKVILLGSLFQVVGAGVIPLLRSIGMSVSAMVVTIIGMIINMTEIGRAHV
;
A
#
# COMPACT_ATOMS: atom_id res chain seq x y z
N MET A 1 6.74 -27.31 -15.10
CA MET A 1 5.82 -26.66 -14.14
C MET A 1 6.58 -26.06 -12.95
N ASN A 2 7.44 -26.82 -12.27
CA ASN A 2 8.17 -26.36 -11.09
C ASN A 2 9.09 -25.13 -11.32
N ARG A 3 9.75 -25.04 -12.47
CA ARG A 3 10.65 -23.91 -12.78
C ARG A 3 9.93 -22.56 -12.91
N LEU A 4 8.69 -22.58 -13.45
CA LEU A 4 7.87 -21.37 -13.57
C LEU A 4 7.31 -20.94 -12.21
N LEU A 5 6.92 -21.90 -11.38
CA LEU A 5 6.49 -21.65 -9.99
C LEU A 5 7.61 -20.99 -9.19
N ILE A 6 8.81 -21.57 -9.19
CA ILE A 6 9.97 -21.04 -8.46
C ILE A 6 10.29 -19.62 -8.94
N LYS A 7 10.31 -19.38 -10.26
CA LYS A 7 10.61 -18.07 -10.85
C LYS A 7 9.66 -16.96 -10.40
N ASN A 8 8.41 -17.29 -10.09
CA ASN A 8 7.39 -16.31 -9.66
C ASN A 8 7.24 -16.27 -8.13
N CYS A 9 7.35 -17.40 -7.44
CA CYS A 9 7.17 -17.45 -5.99
C CYS A 9 8.37 -16.88 -5.22
N VAL A 10 9.60 -17.18 -5.65
CA VAL A 10 10.81 -16.70 -4.95
C VAL A 10 10.86 -15.17 -4.87
N PRO A 11 10.70 -14.40 -5.97
CA PRO A 11 10.66 -12.94 -5.88
C PRO A 11 9.52 -12.41 -5.00
N ALA A 12 8.37 -13.08 -5.00
CA ALA A 12 7.24 -12.68 -4.16
C ALA A 12 7.53 -12.89 -2.68
N ILE A 13 8.14 -14.04 -2.30
CA ILE A 13 8.53 -14.33 -0.92
C ILE A 13 9.58 -13.32 -0.44
N ILE A 14 10.60 -13.07 -1.24
CA ILE A 14 11.64 -12.08 -0.91
C ILE A 14 11.01 -10.71 -0.67
N ALA A 15 10.15 -10.22 -1.58
CA ALA A 15 9.50 -8.93 -1.45
C ALA A 15 8.65 -8.84 -0.17
N LEU A 16 7.86 -9.87 0.15
CA LEU A 16 7.02 -9.91 1.36
C LEU A 16 7.86 -9.95 2.65
N THR A 17 8.94 -10.75 2.67
CA THR A 17 9.85 -10.83 3.82
C THR A 17 10.52 -9.49 4.07
N LEU A 18 11.03 -8.84 3.01
CA LEU A 18 11.64 -7.53 3.11
C LEU A 18 10.63 -6.46 3.59
N THR A 19 9.39 -6.50 3.10
CA THR A 19 8.33 -5.59 3.58
C THR A 19 8.04 -5.80 5.06
N GLY A 20 8.03 -7.04 5.55
CA GLY A 20 7.88 -7.34 6.98
C GLY A 20 9.04 -6.80 7.81
N LEU A 21 10.28 -7.02 7.37
CA LEU A 21 11.47 -6.48 8.04
C LEU A 21 11.46 -4.94 8.07
N TYR A 22 11.06 -4.32 6.95
CA TYR A 22 10.90 -2.87 6.87
C TYR A 22 9.92 -2.35 7.93
N SER A 23 8.76 -2.98 8.10
CA SER A 23 7.77 -2.57 9.10
C SER A 23 8.31 -2.60 10.54
N VAL A 24 9.19 -3.58 10.85
CA VAL A 24 9.85 -3.66 12.15
C VAL A 24 10.84 -2.50 12.33
N ILE A 25 11.64 -2.23 11.31
CA ILE A 25 12.62 -1.13 11.34
C ILE A 25 11.92 0.22 11.48
N ASP A 26 10.86 0.46 10.72
CA ASP A 26 10.04 1.67 10.79
C ASP A 26 9.47 1.89 12.20
N GLY A 27 8.91 0.82 12.81
CA GLY A 27 8.44 0.86 14.19
C GLY A 27 9.54 1.20 15.21
N LEU A 28 10.76 0.68 15.02
CA LEU A 28 11.90 1.02 15.88
C LEU A 28 12.30 2.50 15.77
N PHE A 29 12.35 3.05 14.55
CA PHE A 29 12.66 4.47 14.35
C PHE A 29 11.63 5.37 15.01
N ILE A 30 10.35 5.08 14.82
CA ILE A 30 9.25 5.87 15.39
C ILE A 30 9.27 5.78 16.94
N GLY A 31 9.48 4.58 17.49
CA GLY A 31 9.59 4.38 18.92
C GLY A 31 10.74 5.20 19.54
N ASN A 32 11.88 5.27 18.86
CA ASN A 32 13.02 6.06 19.31
C ASN A 32 12.79 7.58 19.18
N ALA A 33 12.05 8.02 18.14
CA ALA A 33 11.85 9.45 17.87
C ALA A 33 10.73 10.08 18.70
N GLN A 34 9.60 9.40 18.85
CA GLN A 34 8.37 9.91 19.45
C GLN A 34 7.96 9.17 20.73
N GLY A 35 8.72 8.14 21.12
CA GLY A 35 8.43 7.30 22.26
C GLY A 35 7.10 6.54 22.14
N ASP A 36 6.55 6.14 23.29
CA ASP A 36 5.33 5.32 23.37
C ASP A 36 4.09 6.03 22.79
N ASN A 37 4.02 7.35 22.89
CA ASN A 37 2.89 8.13 22.34
C ASN A 37 2.87 8.10 20.80
N GLY A 38 4.04 8.14 20.15
CA GLY A 38 4.15 8.03 18.70
C GLY A 38 3.75 6.66 18.21
N LEU A 39 4.22 5.59 18.85
CA LEU A 39 3.84 4.22 18.54
C LEU A 39 2.33 3.99 18.73
N ALA A 40 1.75 4.50 19.83
CA ALA A 40 0.32 4.43 20.07
C ALA A 40 -0.48 5.16 18.98
N ALA A 41 -0.04 6.35 18.58
CA ALA A 41 -0.70 7.15 17.53
C ALA A 41 -0.74 6.44 16.19
N ILE A 42 0.37 5.81 15.77
CA ILE A 42 0.44 5.06 14.50
C ILE A 42 -0.42 3.81 14.56
N ASN A 43 -0.40 3.07 15.67
CA ASN A 43 -1.25 1.89 15.83
C ASN A 43 -2.74 2.24 15.74
N ILE A 44 -3.15 3.39 16.29
CA ILE A 44 -4.54 3.88 16.20
C ILE A 44 -4.87 4.34 14.76
N ALA A 45 -3.92 4.93 14.04
CA ALA A 45 -4.10 5.35 12.66
C ALA A 45 -4.01 4.19 11.64
N TRP A 46 -3.41 3.06 12.03
CA TRP A 46 -3.17 1.90 11.16
C TRP A 46 -4.43 1.39 10.43
N PRO A 47 -5.62 1.29 11.03
CA PRO A 47 -6.83 0.85 10.32
C PRO A 47 -7.19 1.73 9.12
N VAL A 48 -6.90 3.03 9.17
CA VAL A 48 -7.11 3.95 8.04
C VAL A 48 -6.17 3.57 6.89
N THR A 49 -4.90 3.38 7.19
CA THR A 49 -3.89 2.93 6.21
C THR A 49 -4.23 1.56 5.63
N ALA A 50 -4.70 0.63 6.47
CA ALA A 50 -5.11 -0.70 6.06
C ALA A 50 -6.29 -0.67 5.08
N LEU A 51 -7.29 0.19 5.29
CA LEU A 51 -8.43 0.37 4.37
C LEU A 51 -7.96 0.85 3.00
N ILE A 52 -7.06 1.85 2.95
CA ILE A 52 -6.51 2.39 1.70
C ILE A 52 -5.75 1.29 0.94
N THR A 53 -4.88 0.57 1.64
CA THR A 53 -4.08 -0.53 1.06
C THR A 53 -4.97 -1.68 0.59
N ALA A 54 -5.99 -2.07 1.38
CA ALA A 54 -6.92 -3.13 1.02
C ALA A 54 -7.72 -2.79 -0.23
N ALA A 55 -8.19 -1.54 -0.37
CA ALA A 55 -8.90 -1.08 -1.56
C ALA A 55 -8.00 -1.18 -2.80
N GLY A 56 -6.77 -0.68 -2.74
CA GLY A 56 -5.80 -0.76 -3.84
C GLY A 56 -5.48 -2.21 -4.22
N THR A 57 -5.15 -3.03 -3.24
CA THR A 57 -4.83 -4.45 -3.45
C THR A 57 -6.03 -5.24 -4.01
N GLY A 58 -7.24 -4.97 -3.51
CA GLY A 58 -8.47 -5.61 -3.98
C GLY A 58 -8.76 -5.29 -5.45
N ILE A 59 -8.72 -4.02 -5.82
CA ILE A 59 -8.90 -3.57 -7.22
C ILE A 59 -7.79 -4.15 -8.12
N GLY A 60 -6.53 -4.08 -7.69
CA GLY A 60 -5.40 -4.59 -8.44
C GLY A 60 -5.48 -6.10 -8.66
N THR A 61 -5.85 -6.86 -7.64
CA THR A 61 -6.02 -8.31 -7.72
C THR A 61 -7.20 -8.67 -8.64
N GLY A 62 -8.35 -8.00 -8.49
CA GLY A 62 -9.51 -8.21 -9.37
C GLY A 62 -9.18 -7.92 -10.83
N GLY A 63 -8.57 -6.75 -11.10
CA GLY A 63 -8.11 -6.37 -12.45
C GLY A 63 -7.10 -7.36 -13.02
N SER A 64 -6.16 -7.86 -12.19
CA SER A 64 -5.15 -8.83 -12.61
C SER A 64 -5.74 -10.17 -13.05
N ILE A 65 -6.73 -10.67 -12.33
CA ILE A 65 -7.43 -11.93 -12.65
C ILE A 65 -8.18 -11.79 -13.98
N LEU A 66 -8.93 -10.70 -14.15
CA LEU A 66 -9.66 -10.45 -15.40
C LEU A 66 -8.70 -10.29 -16.58
N TYR A 67 -7.63 -9.51 -16.40
CA TYR A 67 -6.60 -9.34 -17.42
C TYR A 67 -6.00 -10.68 -17.85
N ALA A 68 -5.55 -11.50 -16.90
CA ALA A 68 -4.98 -12.81 -17.19
C ALA A 68 -5.99 -13.75 -17.91
N SER A 69 -7.27 -13.70 -17.50
CA SER A 69 -8.34 -14.47 -18.15
C SER A 69 -8.52 -14.09 -19.63
N PHE A 70 -8.55 -12.78 -19.94
CA PHE A 70 -8.69 -12.32 -21.33
C PHE A 70 -7.44 -12.59 -22.16
N CYS A 71 -6.25 -12.49 -21.58
CA CYS A 71 -5.01 -12.90 -22.24
C CYS A 71 -5.01 -14.39 -22.58
N GLY A 72 -5.45 -15.25 -21.65
CA GLY A 72 -5.60 -16.69 -21.91
C GLY A 72 -6.58 -17.02 -23.04
N LYS A 73 -7.63 -16.22 -23.18
CA LYS A 73 -8.61 -16.31 -24.28
C LYS A 73 -8.14 -15.63 -25.57
N LYS A 74 -6.92 -15.12 -25.66
CA LYS A 74 -6.34 -14.36 -26.78
C LYS A 74 -7.16 -13.12 -27.18
N LYS A 75 -7.96 -12.55 -26.27
CA LYS A 75 -8.78 -11.35 -26.49
C LYS A 75 -8.02 -10.08 -26.05
N LYS A 76 -6.99 -9.69 -26.81
CA LYS A 76 -6.07 -8.59 -26.44
C LYS A 76 -6.82 -7.27 -26.19
N LYS A 77 -7.75 -6.85 -27.06
CA LYS A 77 -8.52 -5.61 -26.89
C LYS A 77 -9.30 -5.57 -25.55
N ALA A 78 -9.88 -6.72 -25.15
CA ALA A 78 -10.59 -6.81 -23.89
C ALA A 78 -9.63 -6.76 -22.69
N ALA A 79 -8.45 -7.38 -22.79
CA ALA A 79 -7.41 -7.28 -21.78
C ALA A 79 -6.93 -5.83 -21.60
N ASP A 80 -6.63 -5.12 -22.68
CA ASP A 80 -6.22 -3.72 -22.64
C ASP A 80 -7.32 -2.82 -22.03
N SER A 81 -8.59 -3.08 -22.34
CA SER A 81 -9.73 -2.39 -21.73
C SER A 81 -9.82 -2.62 -20.22
N VAL A 82 -9.56 -3.85 -19.75
CA VAL A 82 -9.52 -4.15 -18.30
C VAL A 82 -8.41 -3.36 -17.59
N LEU A 83 -7.23 -3.24 -18.20
CA LEU A 83 -6.15 -2.44 -17.63
C LEU A 83 -6.56 -0.97 -17.46
N LEU A 84 -7.15 -0.38 -18.51
CA LEU A 84 -7.62 1.02 -18.44
C LEU A 84 -8.70 1.20 -17.37
N GLN A 85 -9.68 0.30 -17.31
CA GLN A 85 -10.74 0.34 -16.31
C GLN A 85 -10.17 0.19 -14.88
N THR A 86 -9.19 -0.68 -14.68
CA THR A 86 -8.52 -0.85 -13.38
C THR A 86 -7.79 0.42 -12.96
N GLN A 87 -7.11 1.10 -13.90
CA GLN A 87 -6.44 2.38 -13.65
C GLN A 87 -7.43 3.48 -13.26
N LEU A 88 -8.54 3.59 -13.99
CA LEU A 88 -9.61 4.54 -13.66
C LEU A 88 -10.21 4.25 -12.29
N LEU A 89 -10.38 2.96 -11.96
CA LEU A 89 -10.91 2.55 -10.67
C LEU A 89 -9.97 2.91 -9.52
N PHE A 90 -8.66 2.79 -9.69
CA PHE A 90 -7.68 3.29 -8.72
C PHE A 90 -7.85 4.78 -8.47
N LEU A 91 -7.97 5.57 -9.54
CA LEU A 91 -8.11 7.02 -9.44
C LEU A 91 -9.39 7.40 -8.69
N ILE A 92 -10.51 6.85 -9.11
CA ILE A 92 -11.82 7.12 -8.49
C ILE A 92 -11.82 6.69 -7.02
N THR A 93 -11.31 5.49 -6.71
CA THR A 93 -11.28 4.98 -5.33
C THR A 93 -10.30 5.77 -4.47
N GLY A 94 -9.12 6.16 -4.99
CA GLY A 94 -8.18 6.99 -4.25
C GLY A 94 -8.76 8.35 -3.88
N ILE A 95 -9.46 9.02 -4.82
CA ILE A 95 -10.14 10.29 -4.55
C ILE A 95 -11.31 10.08 -3.57
N ALA A 96 -12.12 9.04 -3.76
CA ALA A 96 -13.23 8.75 -2.87
C ALA A 96 -12.76 8.48 -1.43
N LEU A 97 -11.70 7.70 -1.25
CA LEU A 97 -11.11 7.44 0.07
C LEU A 97 -10.52 8.71 0.69
N LEU A 98 -9.83 9.55 -0.09
CA LEU A 98 -9.34 10.84 0.40
C LEU A 98 -10.47 11.69 0.97
N LEU A 99 -11.59 11.82 0.24
CA LEU A 99 -12.72 12.63 0.66
C LEU A 99 -13.47 12.02 1.85
N VAL A 100 -13.84 10.74 1.76
CA VAL A 100 -14.62 10.06 2.82
C VAL A 100 -13.83 9.96 4.11
N LEU A 101 -12.59 9.44 4.04
CA LEU A 101 -11.75 9.30 5.25
C LEU A 101 -11.29 10.67 5.76
N GLY A 102 -11.11 11.66 4.88
CA GLY A 102 -10.78 13.03 5.25
C GLY A 102 -11.88 13.68 6.12
N ILE A 103 -13.15 13.43 5.79
CA ILE A 103 -14.29 13.91 6.58
C ILE A 103 -14.45 13.11 7.88
N CYS A 104 -14.27 11.78 7.81
CA CYS A 104 -14.55 10.89 8.93
C CYS A 104 -13.33 10.66 9.87
N LYS A 105 -12.14 11.17 9.56
CA LYS A 105 -10.89 10.86 10.27
C LYS A 105 -10.97 11.08 11.78
N ASP A 106 -11.53 12.21 12.22
CA ASP A 106 -11.56 12.59 13.63
C ASP A 106 -12.48 11.65 14.43
N GLY A 107 -13.63 11.31 13.83
CA GLY A 107 -14.55 10.32 14.40
C GLY A 107 -13.92 8.92 14.47
N LEU A 108 -13.24 8.50 13.41
CA LEU A 108 -12.56 7.19 13.38
C LEU A 108 -11.42 7.11 14.42
N LEU A 109 -10.57 8.13 14.50
CA LEU A 109 -9.48 8.17 15.48
C LEU A 109 -10.01 8.16 16.93
N SER A 110 -11.07 8.89 17.20
CA SER A 110 -11.74 8.88 18.49
C SER A 110 -12.36 7.51 18.81
N LEU A 111 -12.97 6.85 17.82
CA LEU A 111 -13.55 5.52 17.95
C LEU A 111 -12.46 4.47 18.27
N PHE A 112 -11.28 4.60 17.67
CA PHE A 112 -10.13 3.74 17.94
C PHE A 112 -9.39 4.08 19.23
N GLY A 113 -9.90 5.03 20.03
CA GLY A 113 -9.43 5.33 21.36
C GLY A 113 -8.36 6.43 21.44
N ALA A 114 -8.12 7.19 20.40
CA ALA A 114 -7.21 8.32 20.44
C ALA A 114 -7.72 9.40 21.40
N LYS A 115 -6.89 9.86 22.34
CA LYS A 115 -7.20 10.94 23.29
C LYS A 115 -5.96 11.81 23.54
N GLY A 116 -6.18 13.09 23.85
CA GLY A 116 -5.11 14.01 24.24
C GLY A 116 -4.00 14.10 23.18
N ILE A 117 -2.74 13.98 23.61
CA ILE A 117 -1.57 14.10 22.74
C ILE A 117 -1.53 13.00 21.64
N ILE A 118 -2.01 11.80 21.98
CA ILE A 118 -2.06 10.69 21.02
C ILE A 118 -3.02 11.01 19.88
N PHE A 119 -4.15 11.67 20.15
CA PHE A 119 -5.07 12.13 19.12
C PHE A 119 -4.41 13.13 18.17
N THR A 120 -3.71 14.12 18.71
CA THR A 120 -3.01 15.14 17.90
C THR A 120 -1.96 14.51 16.98
N LEU A 121 -1.15 13.58 17.50
CA LEU A 121 -0.14 12.87 16.74
C LEU A 121 -0.78 11.96 15.65
N ALA A 122 -1.83 11.21 16.01
CA ALA A 122 -2.54 10.34 15.08
C ALA A 122 -3.24 11.15 13.97
N GLU A 123 -3.81 12.32 14.30
CA GLU A 123 -4.43 13.20 13.34
C GLU A 123 -3.41 13.75 12.33
N GLN A 124 -2.27 14.25 12.81
CA GLN A 124 -1.20 14.74 11.94
C GLN A 124 -0.69 13.65 11.00
N TYR A 125 -0.44 12.46 11.52
CA TYR A 125 -0.02 11.30 10.73
C TYR A 125 -1.07 10.91 9.69
N THR A 126 -2.34 10.83 10.09
CA THR A 126 -3.45 10.47 9.19
C THR A 126 -3.65 11.49 8.08
N LYS A 127 -3.49 12.79 8.36
CA LYS A 127 -3.55 13.85 7.33
C LYS A 127 -2.54 13.63 6.22
N VAL A 128 -1.28 13.33 6.58
CA VAL A 128 -0.21 13.07 5.60
C VAL A 128 -0.53 11.83 4.77
N ILE A 129 -0.96 10.74 5.41
CA ILE A 129 -1.36 9.50 4.71
C ILE A 129 -2.52 9.75 3.75
N LEU A 130 -3.52 10.50 4.16
CA LEU A 130 -4.67 10.81 3.29
C LEU A 130 -4.26 11.61 2.06
N LEU A 131 -3.37 12.57 2.18
CA LEU A 131 -2.81 13.30 1.03
C LEU A 131 -2.10 12.36 0.06
N GLY A 132 -1.41 11.34 0.58
CA GLY A 132 -0.75 10.29 -0.20
C GLY A 132 -1.65 9.13 -0.63
N SER A 133 -2.93 9.11 -0.23
CA SER A 133 -3.81 7.95 -0.41
C SER A 133 -3.98 7.50 -1.85
N LEU A 134 -4.04 8.45 -2.80
CA LEU A 134 -4.11 8.15 -4.23
C LEU A 134 -2.90 7.34 -4.69
N PHE A 135 -1.71 7.77 -4.34
CA PHE A 135 -0.46 7.07 -4.68
C PHE A 135 -0.38 5.71 -4.00
N GLN A 136 -0.85 5.62 -2.76
CA GLN A 136 -0.88 4.38 -1.99
C GLN A 136 -1.84 3.35 -2.60
N VAL A 137 -3.06 3.75 -3.03
CA VAL A 137 -4.01 2.88 -3.74
C VAL A 137 -3.40 2.34 -5.03
N VAL A 138 -2.81 3.22 -5.84
CA VAL A 138 -2.15 2.83 -7.10
C VAL A 138 -0.97 1.91 -6.83
N GLY A 139 -0.08 2.28 -5.91
CA GLY A 139 1.11 1.49 -5.56
C GLY A 139 0.77 0.09 -5.08
N ALA A 140 -0.20 -0.03 -4.16
CA ALA A 140 -0.66 -1.32 -3.65
C ALA A 140 -1.31 -2.18 -4.75
N GLY A 141 -2.02 -1.56 -5.70
CA GLY A 141 -2.76 -2.28 -6.74
C GLY A 141 -1.91 -2.65 -7.96
N VAL A 142 -0.86 -1.90 -8.28
CA VAL A 142 0.02 -2.20 -9.43
C VAL A 142 0.85 -3.47 -9.20
N ILE A 143 1.23 -3.79 -7.98
CA ILE A 143 2.03 -4.98 -7.66
C ILE A 143 1.33 -6.29 -8.09
N PRO A 144 0.05 -6.57 -7.76
CA PRO A 144 -0.68 -7.72 -8.29
C PRO A 144 -0.77 -7.73 -9.82
N LEU A 145 -0.98 -6.58 -10.46
CA LEU A 145 -1.03 -6.46 -11.92
C LEU A 145 0.29 -6.89 -12.56
N LEU A 146 1.43 -6.38 -12.08
CA LEU A 146 2.76 -6.77 -12.58
C LEU A 146 3.00 -8.28 -12.44
N ARG A 147 2.57 -8.86 -11.32
CA ARG A 147 2.70 -10.32 -11.11
C ARG A 147 1.85 -11.11 -12.09
N SER A 148 0.65 -10.66 -12.42
CA SER A 148 -0.27 -11.35 -13.34
C SER A 148 0.23 -11.41 -14.79
N ILE A 149 1.01 -10.40 -15.21
CA ILE A 149 1.65 -10.38 -16.55
C ILE A 149 3.01 -11.09 -16.58
N GLY A 150 3.37 -11.80 -15.49
CA GLY A 150 4.62 -12.54 -15.39
C GLY A 150 5.85 -11.71 -15.03
N MET A 151 5.67 -10.44 -14.67
CA MET A 151 6.74 -9.50 -14.29
C MET A 151 7.00 -9.51 -12.76
N SER A 152 7.04 -10.69 -12.15
CA SER A 152 7.23 -10.84 -10.69
C SER A 152 8.55 -10.24 -10.19
N VAL A 153 9.62 -10.31 -10.99
CA VAL A 153 10.92 -9.69 -10.67
C VAL A 153 10.80 -8.17 -10.67
N SER A 154 10.12 -7.59 -11.67
CA SER A 154 9.89 -6.13 -11.72
C SER A 154 9.06 -5.66 -10.52
N ALA A 155 8.03 -6.40 -10.13
CA ALA A 155 7.25 -6.11 -8.93
C ALA A 155 8.11 -6.12 -7.67
N MET A 156 9.02 -7.09 -7.52
CA MET A 156 9.99 -7.16 -6.42
C MET A 156 10.93 -5.95 -6.43
N VAL A 157 11.52 -5.61 -7.58
CA VAL A 157 12.46 -4.48 -7.71
C VAL A 157 11.77 -3.16 -7.34
N VAL A 158 10.56 -2.90 -7.83
CA VAL A 158 9.78 -1.70 -7.48
C VAL A 158 9.52 -1.62 -5.98
N THR A 159 9.17 -2.74 -5.34
CA THR A 159 8.98 -2.80 -3.88
C THR A 159 10.28 -2.47 -3.13
N ILE A 160 11.41 -3.05 -3.54
CA ILE A 160 12.71 -2.81 -2.91
C ILE A 160 13.14 -1.34 -3.07
N ILE A 161 13.00 -0.77 -4.27
CA ILE A 161 13.35 0.64 -4.52
C ILE A 161 12.51 1.55 -3.63
N GLY A 162 11.19 1.31 -3.55
CA GLY A 162 10.30 2.08 -2.67
C GLY A 162 10.73 2.02 -1.20
N MET A 163 11.13 0.84 -0.71
CA MET A 163 11.65 0.67 0.65
C MET A 163 12.95 1.46 0.88
N ILE A 164 13.91 1.37 -0.06
CA ILE A 164 15.20 2.07 0.07
C ILE A 164 14.98 3.58 0.11
N ILE A 165 14.13 4.13 -0.77
CA ILE A 165 13.81 5.56 -0.78
C ILE A 165 13.22 5.96 0.58
N ASN A 166 12.25 5.22 1.08
CA ASN A 166 11.60 5.51 2.37
C ASN A 166 12.58 5.45 3.53
N MET A 167 13.45 4.42 3.59
CA MET A 167 14.49 4.31 4.62
C MET A 167 15.49 5.47 4.59
N THR A 168 15.84 5.96 3.40
CA THR A 168 16.76 7.10 3.28
C THR A 168 16.12 8.42 3.71
N GLU A 169 14.82 8.59 3.48
CA GLU A 169 14.07 9.76 3.95
C GLU A 169 13.92 9.75 5.48
N ILE A 170 13.59 8.62 6.08
CA ILE A 170 13.51 8.47 7.54
C ILE A 170 14.88 8.74 8.17
N GLY A 171 15.96 8.20 7.61
CA GLY A 171 17.31 8.43 8.10
C GLY A 171 17.75 9.90 8.05
N ARG A 172 17.28 10.67 7.06
CA ARG A 172 17.56 12.12 6.96
C ARG A 172 16.76 12.97 7.95
N ALA A 173 15.56 12.54 8.33
CA ALA A 173 14.73 13.27 9.28
C ALA A 173 15.26 13.20 10.72
N HIS A 174 16.26 12.36 10.99
CA HIS A 174 16.87 12.15 12.30
C HIS A 174 18.31 12.73 12.44
N VAL A 175 18.82 13.38 11.39
CA VAL A 175 20.09 14.13 11.42
C VAL A 175 19.79 15.64 11.44
#